data_0638e8c4890e0d163d2332ac499fed7a
#
_entry.id   0638e8c4890e0d163d2332ac499fed7a
#
_cell.length_a   1.000
_cell.length_b   1.000
_cell.length_c   1.000
_cell.angle_alpha   90.00
_cell.angle_beta   90.00
_cell.angle_gamma   90.00
#
_symmetry.space_group_name_H-M   'P 1'
#
loop_
_entity.id
_entity.type
_entity.pdbx_description
1 polymer ?
#
loop_
_entity_poly.entity_id
_entity_poly.type
_entity_poly.pdbx_seq_one_letter_code
_entity_poly.pdbx_strand_id
1 'polypeptide(L)'
;NDPRGGGPYSGRLTAPLVAAGAMVKAWLKEQDIELKAQVVDENALRQQAAEAKADGDSVGGEIACTVTGLPAGLGGPGWREAVESELARHLFAIPAVKALGFGDGAALAHMRGSRANDPLRTDGTRIRTVTNHNGGINGGVTNGMPLTFTVTFKPTPSIALPQDTVDLSRMENCTVAITGRHDPCIALRAAPIVEAAAALALWRVLNPRGGGLDTLRLQLDDVDRQLVGLLVRRQELSRDIGAYKAAHGLPVRDPEREAQVLRSRGDLAPEHRAEVERLYETLMALSREQQS
;
A
#
# COMPACT_ATOMS: atom_id res chain seq x y z
N ASN A 1 -6.09 10.87 -21.25
CA ASN A 1 -7.21 11.05 -20.32
C ASN A 1 -8.44 10.32 -20.85
N ASP A 2 -9.20 9.64 -19.99
CA ASP A 2 -10.47 9.02 -20.35
C ASP A 2 -11.54 10.12 -20.45
N PRO A 3 -12.18 10.33 -21.62
CA PRO A 3 -13.18 11.36 -21.81
C PRO A 3 -14.44 11.16 -20.92
N ARG A 4 -14.61 9.96 -20.34
CA ARG A 4 -15.68 9.63 -19.39
C ARG A 4 -15.40 10.07 -17.96
N GLY A 5 -14.26 10.69 -17.68
CA GLY A 5 -13.85 11.29 -16.41
C GLY A 5 -13.09 10.34 -15.50
N GLY A 6 -11.90 10.78 -15.07
CA GLY A 6 -11.05 10.16 -14.06
C GLY A 6 -10.32 8.86 -14.46
N GLY A 7 -10.86 8.05 -15.35
CA GLY A 7 -10.25 6.79 -15.77
C GLY A 7 -9.76 5.94 -14.58
N PRO A 8 -8.52 5.42 -14.62
CA PRO A 8 -7.95 4.62 -13.54
C PRO A 8 -7.72 5.39 -12.23
N TYR A 9 -7.83 6.72 -12.25
CA TYR A 9 -7.68 7.59 -11.07
C TYR A 9 -9.01 8.00 -10.44
N SER A 10 -10.13 7.49 -10.97
CA SER A 10 -11.47 7.83 -10.47
C SER A 10 -11.74 7.20 -9.11
N GLY A 11 -12.28 7.98 -8.17
CA GLY A 11 -12.80 7.45 -6.91
C GLY A 11 -13.90 6.39 -7.06
N ARG A 12 -14.56 6.30 -8.23
CA ARG A 12 -15.57 5.25 -8.52
C ARG A 12 -14.97 3.84 -8.52
N LEU A 13 -13.65 3.70 -8.78
CA LEU A 13 -12.96 2.40 -8.73
C LEU A 13 -12.84 1.83 -7.32
N THR A 14 -13.18 2.59 -6.30
CA THR A 14 -13.27 2.09 -4.92
C THR A 14 -14.54 1.27 -4.65
N ALA A 15 -15.51 1.22 -5.56
CA ALA A 15 -16.75 0.46 -5.36
C ALA A 15 -16.51 -1.05 -5.08
N PRO A 16 -15.64 -1.76 -5.83
CA PRO A 16 -15.30 -3.15 -5.50
C PRO A 16 -14.57 -3.28 -4.14
N LEU A 17 -13.74 -2.29 -3.78
CA LEU A 17 -13.10 -2.24 -2.47
C LEU A 17 -14.15 -2.15 -1.34
N VAL A 18 -15.15 -1.28 -1.51
CA VAL A 18 -16.25 -1.14 -0.54
C VAL A 18 -17.06 -2.43 -0.42
N ALA A 19 -17.36 -3.10 -1.54
CA ALA A 19 -18.06 -4.38 -1.53
C ALA A 19 -17.27 -5.46 -0.78
N ALA A 20 -15.98 -5.63 -1.08
CA ALA A 20 -15.10 -6.57 -0.38
C ALA A 20 -14.96 -6.22 1.11
N GLY A 21 -14.77 -4.94 1.43
CA GLY A 21 -14.66 -4.44 2.80
C GLY A 21 -15.93 -4.66 3.61
N ALA A 22 -17.12 -4.57 2.99
CA ALA A 22 -18.38 -4.85 3.68
C ALA A 22 -18.48 -6.31 4.14
N MET A 23 -18.02 -7.26 3.32
CA MET A 23 -17.95 -8.69 3.70
C MET A 23 -16.99 -8.91 4.88
N VAL A 24 -15.83 -8.27 4.83
CA VAL A 24 -14.83 -8.37 5.91
C VAL A 24 -15.35 -7.69 7.18
N LYS A 25 -16.03 -6.55 7.09
CA LYS A 25 -16.68 -5.91 8.26
C LYS A 25 -17.71 -6.81 8.94
N ALA A 26 -18.51 -7.55 8.16
CA ALA A 26 -19.44 -8.52 8.73
C ALA A 26 -18.69 -9.63 9.50
N TRP A 27 -17.62 -10.15 8.94
CA TRP A 27 -16.76 -11.14 9.60
C TRP A 27 -16.08 -10.57 10.86
N LEU A 28 -15.56 -9.34 10.82
CA LEU A 28 -14.96 -8.66 11.99
C LEU A 28 -15.99 -8.52 13.13
N LYS A 29 -17.24 -8.19 12.80
CA LYS A 29 -18.32 -8.07 13.78
C LYS A 29 -18.63 -9.40 14.49
N GLU A 30 -18.52 -10.53 13.80
CA GLU A 30 -18.63 -11.87 14.40
C GLU A 30 -17.49 -12.19 15.38
N GLN A 31 -16.38 -11.43 15.31
CA GLN A 31 -15.24 -11.50 16.23
C GLN A 31 -15.27 -10.39 17.29
N ASP A 32 -16.42 -9.75 17.51
CA ASP A 32 -16.60 -8.61 18.42
C ASP A 32 -15.70 -7.40 18.08
N ILE A 33 -15.27 -7.27 16.83
CA ILE A 33 -14.48 -6.13 16.35
C ILE A 33 -15.40 -5.19 15.56
N GLU A 34 -15.55 -3.97 16.07
CA GLU A 34 -16.32 -2.92 15.41
C GLU A 34 -15.41 -1.85 14.82
N LEU A 35 -15.75 -1.42 13.61
CA LEU A 35 -15.03 -0.40 12.86
C LEU A 35 -15.99 0.66 12.36
N LYS A 36 -15.71 1.92 12.70
CA LYS A 36 -16.53 3.07 12.33
C LYS A 36 -15.66 4.22 11.87
N ALA A 37 -15.95 4.74 10.68
CA ALA A 37 -15.34 5.97 10.17
C ALA A 37 -16.40 7.08 10.03
N GLN A 38 -15.97 8.30 10.25
CA GLN A 38 -16.81 9.49 10.14
C GLN A 38 -16.02 10.70 9.68
N VAL A 39 -16.70 11.61 9.01
CA VAL A 39 -16.12 12.90 8.62
C VAL A 39 -15.82 13.72 9.88
N VAL A 40 -14.63 14.26 9.97
CA VAL A 40 -14.28 15.22 11.04
C VAL A 40 -15.00 16.54 10.76
N ASP A 41 -15.77 17.00 11.75
CA ASP A 41 -16.58 18.22 11.65
C ASP A 41 -17.41 18.30 10.34
N GLU A 42 -18.29 17.31 10.14
CA GLU A 42 -19.07 17.14 8.91
C GLU A 42 -19.88 18.42 8.56
N ASN A 43 -20.41 19.13 9.55
CA ASN A 43 -21.22 20.33 9.32
C ASN A 43 -20.37 21.48 8.75
N ALA A 44 -19.22 21.76 9.35
CA ALA A 44 -18.29 22.76 8.85
C ALA A 44 -17.78 22.37 7.46
N LEU A 45 -17.44 21.13 7.23
CA LEU A 45 -16.97 20.64 5.92
C LEU A 45 -18.05 20.75 4.83
N ARG A 46 -19.33 20.49 5.17
CA ARG A 46 -20.45 20.68 4.23
C ARG A 46 -20.63 22.13 3.84
N GLN A 47 -20.49 23.05 4.80
CA GLN A 47 -20.53 24.48 4.51
C GLN A 47 -19.39 24.90 3.60
N GLN A 48 -18.15 24.57 3.94
CA GLN A 48 -16.97 24.87 3.11
C GLN A 48 -17.08 24.30 1.70
N ALA A 49 -17.61 23.07 1.56
CA ALA A 49 -17.83 22.46 0.27
C ALA A 49 -18.92 23.17 -0.55
N ALA A 50 -19.95 23.73 0.09
CA ALA A 50 -20.98 24.50 -0.58
C ALA A 50 -20.43 25.87 -1.08
N GLU A 51 -19.63 26.53 -0.26
CA GLU A 51 -18.94 27.78 -0.62
C GLU A 51 -17.98 27.55 -1.79
N ALA A 52 -17.08 26.56 -1.69
CA ALA A 52 -16.16 26.21 -2.77
C ALA A 52 -16.89 25.86 -4.08
N LYS A 53 -18.02 25.14 -3.99
CA LYS A 53 -18.82 24.82 -5.16
C LYS A 53 -19.40 26.06 -5.83
N ALA A 54 -19.82 27.05 -5.06
CA ALA A 54 -20.34 28.32 -5.59
C ALA A 54 -19.23 29.09 -6.35
N ASP A 55 -17.99 28.98 -5.89
CA ASP A 55 -16.81 29.59 -6.52
C ASP A 55 -16.22 28.75 -7.67
N GLY A 56 -16.79 27.59 -7.98
CA GLY A 56 -16.25 26.69 -9.01
C GLY A 56 -15.00 25.92 -8.57
N ASP A 57 -14.73 25.82 -7.28
CA ASP A 57 -13.57 25.24 -6.65
C ASP A 57 -13.92 23.96 -5.84
N SER A 58 -12.96 23.43 -5.07
CA SER A 58 -13.10 22.25 -4.23
C SER A 58 -12.32 22.38 -2.93
N VAL A 59 -12.71 21.58 -1.92
CA VAL A 59 -12.03 21.50 -0.63
C VAL A 59 -11.65 20.05 -0.32
N GLY A 60 -10.60 19.87 0.48
CA GLY A 60 -10.24 18.60 1.09
C GLY A 60 -11.09 18.33 2.34
N GLY A 61 -10.72 17.27 3.07
CA GLY A 61 -11.36 16.96 4.34
C GLY A 61 -10.71 15.77 5.02
N GLU A 62 -11.12 15.51 6.25
CA GLU A 62 -10.57 14.46 7.08
C GLU A 62 -11.63 13.45 7.51
N ILE A 63 -11.23 12.18 7.55
CA ILE A 63 -12.02 11.06 8.04
C ILE A 63 -11.33 10.50 9.28
N ALA A 64 -12.01 10.57 10.43
CA ALA A 64 -11.59 9.86 11.63
C ALA A 64 -12.15 8.45 11.63
N CYS A 65 -11.34 7.47 11.99
CA CYS A 65 -11.73 6.07 12.10
C CYS A 65 -11.36 5.52 13.48
N THR A 66 -12.29 4.76 14.06
CA THR A 66 -12.10 4.07 15.33
C THR A 66 -12.42 2.59 15.14
N VAL A 67 -11.54 1.73 15.66
CA VAL A 67 -11.75 0.28 15.72
C VAL A 67 -11.70 -0.15 17.19
N THR A 68 -12.73 -0.86 17.63
CA THR A 68 -12.83 -1.42 18.97
C THR A 68 -12.82 -2.94 18.92
N GLY A 69 -12.52 -3.59 20.04
CA GLY A 69 -12.53 -5.05 20.15
C GLY A 69 -11.23 -5.74 19.67
N LEU A 70 -10.23 -5.01 19.16
CA LEU A 70 -8.96 -5.61 18.79
C LEU A 70 -8.21 -6.13 20.02
N PRO A 71 -7.75 -7.40 20.02
CA PRO A 71 -6.90 -7.91 21.09
C PRO A 71 -5.54 -7.21 21.07
N ALA A 72 -4.89 -7.15 22.24
CA ALA A 72 -3.48 -6.76 22.32
C ALA A 72 -2.58 -7.82 21.68
N GLY A 73 -1.44 -7.40 21.12
CA GLY A 73 -0.44 -8.31 20.58
C GLY A 73 -0.58 -8.60 19.08
N LEU A 74 -1.48 -7.95 18.36
CA LEU A 74 -1.55 -8.05 16.89
C LEU A 74 -0.47 -7.20 16.24
N GLY A 75 0.08 -7.69 15.14
CA GLY A 75 1.17 -7.03 14.43
C GLY A 75 2.54 -7.48 14.92
N GLY A 76 3.55 -6.66 14.69
CA GLY A 76 4.94 -6.96 15.07
C GLY A 76 5.83 -5.73 14.96
N PRO A 77 7.08 -5.81 15.53
CA PRO A 77 8.01 -4.70 15.53
C PRO A 77 8.69 -4.47 14.18
N GLY A 78 8.55 -5.42 13.25
CA GLY A 78 9.11 -5.31 11.91
C GLY A 78 8.32 -4.35 11.04
N TRP A 79 9.00 -3.66 10.14
CA TRP A 79 8.36 -2.68 9.25
C TRP A 79 7.28 -3.28 8.32
N ARG A 80 7.28 -4.60 8.13
CA ARG A 80 6.26 -5.33 7.35
C ARG A 80 5.12 -5.86 8.22
N GLU A 81 5.39 -6.12 9.49
CA GLU A 81 4.43 -6.68 10.43
C GLU A 81 3.69 -5.62 11.24
N ALA A 82 4.20 -4.38 11.26
CA ALA A 82 3.58 -3.28 12.00
C ALA A 82 2.16 -2.99 11.50
N VAL A 83 1.23 -2.87 12.45
CA VAL A 83 -0.20 -2.60 12.15
C VAL A 83 -0.36 -1.30 11.37
N GLU A 84 0.42 -0.26 11.73
CA GLU A 84 0.43 1.02 11.03
C GLU A 84 0.85 0.86 9.57
N SER A 85 1.86 0.03 9.29
CA SER A 85 2.34 -0.20 7.94
C SER A 85 1.28 -0.88 7.07
N GLU A 86 0.57 -1.87 7.61
CA GLU A 86 -0.48 -2.56 6.89
C GLU A 86 -1.70 -1.65 6.63
N LEU A 87 -2.12 -0.87 7.63
CA LEU A 87 -3.17 0.14 7.46
C LEU A 87 -2.76 1.20 6.45
N ALA A 88 -1.56 1.76 6.57
CA ALA A 88 -1.06 2.79 5.65
C ALA A 88 -1.05 2.30 4.20
N ARG A 89 -0.61 1.09 3.94
CA ARG A 89 -0.60 0.48 2.60
C ARG A 89 -1.98 0.44 1.95
N HIS A 90 -3.02 0.10 2.72
CA HIS A 90 -4.39 0.03 2.22
C HIS A 90 -5.03 1.43 2.10
N LEU A 91 -4.79 2.31 3.06
CA LEU A 91 -5.39 3.63 3.10
C LEU A 91 -4.79 4.59 2.05
N PHE A 92 -3.46 4.56 1.85
CA PHE A 92 -2.83 5.35 0.78
C PHE A 92 -3.14 4.85 -0.64
N ALA A 93 -3.67 3.64 -0.80
CA ALA A 93 -4.19 3.15 -2.08
C ALA A 93 -5.53 3.82 -2.47
N ILE A 94 -6.22 4.48 -1.53
CA ILE A 94 -7.45 5.23 -1.81
C ILE A 94 -7.08 6.50 -2.58
N PRO A 95 -7.71 6.79 -3.75
CA PRO A 95 -7.47 8.01 -4.48
C PRO A 95 -7.67 9.26 -3.61
N ALA A 96 -6.81 10.25 -3.77
CA ALA A 96 -6.78 11.54 -3.08
C ALA A 96 -6.35 11.50 -1.58
N VAL A 97 -6.06 10.38 -1.00
CA VAL A 97 -5.43 10.33 0.34
C VAL A 97 -4.02 10.90 0.26
N LYS A 98 -3.68 11.79 1.22
CA LYS A 98 -2.40 12.50 1.28
C LYS A 98 -1.74 12.48 2.65
N ALA A 99 -2.49 12.24 3.72
CA ALA A 99 -1.92 12.06 5.04
C ALA A 99 -2.70 10.99 5.82
N LEU A 100 -2.01 10.40 6.79
CA LEU A 100 -2.53 9.45 7.74
C LEU A 100 -1.86 9.73 9.09
N GLY A 101 -2.65 9.84 10.14
CA GLY A 101 -2.16 10.03 11.51
C GLY A 101 -2.81 9.02 12.44
N PHE A 102 -2.02 8.34 13.28
CA PHE A 102 -2.53 7.44 14.33
C PHE A 102 -2.60 8.18 15.65
N GLY A 103 -3.65 7.92 16.44
CA GLY A 103 -3.89 8.60 17.71
C GLY A 103 -3.99 10.12 17.52
N ASP A 104 -3.18 10.87 18.25
CA ASP A 104 -3.10 12.34 18.13
C ASP A 104 -2.34 12.81 16.88
N GLY A 105 -1.81 11.86 16.07
CA GLY A 105 -1.20 12.15 14.78
C GLY A 105 -0.09 13.20 14.85
N ALA A 106 -0.20 14.24 14.02
CA ALA A 106 0.81 15.29 13.95
C ALA A 106 0.93 16.15 15.23
N ALA A 107 -0.09 16.15 16.10
CA ALA A 107 -0.05 16.90 17.37
C ALA A 107 1.02 16.32 18.31
N LEU A 108 1.37 15.05 18.20
CA LEU A 108 2.45 14.40 18.97
C LEU A 108 3.80 15.10 18.80
N ALA A 109 4.06 15.71 17.65
CA ALA A 109 5.31 16.46 17.39
C ALA A 109 5.49 17.68 18.31
N HIS A 110 4.41 18.18 18.89
CA HIS A 110 4.40 19.34 19.78
C HIS A 110 4.25 18.94 21.27
N MET A 111 4.19 17.64 21.56
CA MET A 111 4.05 17.14 22.93
C MET A 111 5.42 16.76 23.51
N ARG A 112 5.56 16.94 24.83
CA ARG A 112 6.68 16.35 25.56
C ARG A 112 6.41 14.84 25.80
N GLY A 113 7.43 13.99 25.80
CA GLY A 113 7.27 12.56 25.99
C GLY A 113 6.48 12.17 27.26
N SER A 114 6.67 12.91 28.37
CA SER A 114 5.89 12.70 29.59
C SER A 114 4.38 12.98 29.46
N ARG A 115 3.96 13.65 28.39
CA ARG A 115 2.55 13.94 28.09
C ARG A 115 2.02 13.06 26.95
N ALA A 116 2.88 12.67 26.02
CA ALA A 116 2.55 11.82 24.88
C ALA A 116 2.49 10.33 25.24
N ASN A 117 3.19 9.92 26.30
CA ASN A 117 3.15 8.54 26.77
C ASN A 117 1.76 8.18 27.30
N ASP A 118 1.31 6.96 26.98
CA ASP A 118 0.06 6.40 27.46
C ASP A 118 0.35 5.54 28.69
N PRO A 119 0.15 6.05 29.96
CA PRO A 119 0.51 5.32 31.16
C PRO A 119 -0.36 4.07 31.34
N LEU A 120 0.28 2.95 31.62
CA LEU A 120 -0.42 1.68 31.89
C LEU A 120 -0.99 1.66 33.31
N ARG A 121 -2.18 1.06 33.45
CA ARG A 121 -2.85 0.77 34.73
C ARG A 121 -3.48 -0.62 34.67
N THR A 122 -3.61 -1.24 35.83
CA THR A 122 -4.29 -2.52 35.99
C THR A 122 -5.40 -2.41 37.03
N ASP A 123 -6.49 -3.13 36.80
CA ASP A 123 -7.58 -3.37 37.77
C ASP A 123 -7.44 -4.73 38.45
N GLY A 124 -6.32 -5.43 38.25
CA GLY A 124 -6.04 -6.78 38.75
C GLY A 124 -6.41 -7.89 37.76
N THR A 125 -7.21 -7.59 36.73
CA THR A 125 -7.63 -8.53 35.69
C THR A 125 -7.20 -8.09 34.29
N ARG A 126 -7.17 -6.79 34.04
CA ARG A 126 -6.86 -6.21 32.73
C ARG A 126 -5.83 -5.09 32.87
N ILE A 127 -4.99 -4.98 31.86
CA ILE A 127 -4.05 -3.86 31.68
C ILE A 127 -4.63 -2.95 30.59
N ARG A 128 -4.68 -1.65 30.88
CA ARG A 128 -5.12 -0.62 29.92
C ARG A 128 -4.24 0.61 30.04
N THR A 129 -4.20 1.42 28.99
CA THR A 129 -3.62 2.75 29.08
C THR A 129 -4.66 3.76 29.61
N VAL A 130 -4.18 4.81 30.29
CA VAL A 130 -5.04 5.90 30.81
C VAL A 130 -5.47 6.84 29.71
N THR A 131 -4.58 7.08 28.76
CA THR A 131 -4.76 7.91 27.57
C THR A 131 -4.55 7.03 26.33
N ASN A 132 -4.80 7.56 25.16
CA ASN A 132 -4.65 6.82 23.89
C ASN A 132 -4.02 7.71 22.82
N HIS A 133 -3.00 8.47 23.19
CA HIS A 133 -2.27 9.36 22.28
C HIS A 133 -1.63 8.62 21.10
N ASN A 134 -1.21 7.37 21.33
CA ASN A 134 -0.62 6.50 20.30
C ASN A 134 -1.68 5.76 19.45
N GLY A 135 -2.97 5.99 19.69
CA GLY A 135 -4.04 5.40 18.88
C GLY A 135 -4.15 3.88 18.96
N GLY A 136 -3.82 3.27 20.09
CA GLY A 136 -3.97 1.83 20.33
C GLY A 136 -2.83 0.97 19.78
N ILE A 137 -1.74 1.57 19.29
CA ILE A 137 -0.58 0.87 18.71
C ILE A 137 0.70 1.41 19.35
N ASN A 138 1.55 0.51 19.83
CA ASN A 138 2.88 0.83 20.34
C ASN A 138 3.91 -0.10 19.71
N GLY A 139 4.92 0.49 19.04
CA GLY A 139 5.99 -0.29 18.39
C GLY A 139 5.50 -1.26 17.32
N GLY A 140 4.44 -0.91 16.59
CA GLY A 140 3.85 -1.74 15.54
C GLY A 140 2.84 -2.78 16.02
N VAL A 141 2.53 -2.82 17.33
CA VAL A 141 1.72 -3.85 17.96
C VAL A 141 0.51 -3.23 18.66
N THR A 142 -0.68 -3.83 18.50
CA THR A 142 -1.88 -3.38 19.21
C THR A 142 -1.73 -3.58 20.72
N ASN A 143 -2.22 -2.62 21.50
CA ASN A 143 -2.15 -2.65 22.97
C ASN A 143 -3.51 -2.96 23.65
N GLY A 144 -4.55 -3.31 22.86
CA GLY A 144 -5.90 -3.61 23.35
C GLY A 144 -6.78 -2.39 23.62
N MET A 145 -6.27 -1.18 23.42
CA MET A 145 -7.06 0.05 23.40
C MET A 145 -7.74 0.22 22.03
N PRO A 146 -8.75 1.10 21.90
CA PRO A 146 -9.29 1.43 20.58
C PRO A 146 -8.20 1.89 19.64
N LEU A 147 -8.16 1.28 18.45
CA LEU A 147 -7.28 1.74 17.38
C LEU A 147 -7.93 2.96 16.75
N THR A 148 -7.24 4.11 16.75
CA THR A 148 -7.75 5.37 16.20
C THR A 148 -6.77 5.95 15.19
N PHE A 149 -7.31 6.45 14.08
CA PHE A 149 -6.52 7.13 13.05
C PHE A 149 -7.36 8.12 12.26
N THR A 150 -6.69 9.09 11.63
CA THR A 150 -7.30 10.10 10.76
C THR A 150 -6.68 10.03 9.38
N VAL A 151 -7.51 10.11 8.34
CA VAL A 151 -7.12 10.08 6.93
C VAL A 151 -7.47 11.41 6.27
N THR A 152 -6.48 12.10 5.70
CA THR A 152 -6.67 13.39 5.04
C THR A 152 -6.78 13.21 3.53
N PHE A 153 -7.85 13.74 2.96
CA PHE A 153 -8.12 13.79 1.52
C PHE A 153 -7.81 15.17 0.97
N LYS A 154 -7.03 15.23 -0.12
CA LYS A 154 -6.81 16.50 -0.81
C LYS A 154 -8.07 16.95 -1.55
N PRO A 155 -8.20 18.26 -1.89
CA PRO A 155 -9.21 18.77 -2.80
C PRO A 155 -9.22 18.05 -4.14
N THR A 156 -10.38 17.96 -4.77
CA THR A 156 -10.53 17.43 -6.12
C THR A 156 -9.81 18.34 -7.11
N PRO A 157 -8.88 17.84 -7.95
CA PRO A 157 -8.15 18.70 -8.90
C PRO A 157 -9.00 19.14 -10.11
N SER A 158 -10.13 18.48 -10.35
CA SER A 158 -11.05 18.84 -11.44
C SER A 158 -11.99 19.93 -10.95
N ILE A 159 -11.66 21.17 -11.22
CA ILE A 159 -12.43 22.37 -10.84
C ILE A 159 -12.78 23.22 -12.07
N ALA A 160 -13.78 24.10 -11.94
CA ALA A 160 -14.22 24.96 -13.02
C ALA A 160 -13.32 26.21 -13.20
N LEU A 161 -12.53 26.54 -12.17
CA LEU A 161 -11.57 27.66 -12.25
C LEU A 161 -10.46 27.34 -13.27
N PRO A 162 -10.01 28.33 -14.04
CA PRO A 162 -8.87 28.19 -14.92
C PRO A 162 -7.60 27.80 -14.14
N GLN A 163 -6.88 26.82 -14.65
CA GLN A 163 -5.65 26.30 -14.03
C GLN A 163 -4.53 26.28 -15.06
N ASP A 164 -3.35 26.70 -14.65
CA ASP A 164 -2.15 26.62 -15.48
C ASP A 164 -1.72 25.16 -15.64
N THR A 165 -1.36 24.80 -16.84
CA THR A 165 -0.92 23.46 -17.22
C THR A 165 0.01 23.51 -18.42
N VAL A 166 0.33 22.37 -19.00
CA VAL A 166 1.17 22.26 -20.20
C VAL A 166 0.47 21.44 -21.29
N ASP A 167 0.60 21.83 -22.53
CA ASP A 167 0.31 21.01 -23.69
C ASP A 167 1.55 20.12 -23.95
N LEU A 168 1.42 18.83 -23.62
CA LEU A 168 2.51 17.87 -23.77
C LEU A 168 2.89 17.61 -25.23
N SER A 169 1.99 17.86 -26.17
CA SER A 169 2.25 17.65 -27.60
C SER A 169 3.07 18.78 -28.21
N ARG A 170 2.90 20.00 -27.67
CA ARG A 170 3.58 21.23 -28.14
C ARG A 170 4.71 21.63 -27.21
N MET A 171 4.77 21.05 -25.98
CA MET A 171 5.70 21.45 -24.92
C MET A 171 5.57 22.94 -24.57
N GLU A 172 4.32 23.44 -24.49
CA GLU A 172 4.00 24.85 -24.22
C GLU A 172 3.12 24.97 -22.98
N ASN A 173 3.26 26.09 -22.27
CA ASN A 173 2.36 26.45 -21.19
C ASN A 173 0.99 26.80 -21.74
N CYS A 174 -0.06 26.30 -21.10
CA CYS A 174 -1.43 26.62 -21.45
C CYS A 174 -2.31 26.68 -20.19
N THR A 175 -3.52 27.18 -20.34
CA THR A 175 -4.53 27.22 -19.27
C THR A 175 -5.67 26.29 -19.63
N VAL A 176 -6.14 25.50 -18.68
CA VAL A 176 -7.30 24.63 -18.81
C VAL A 176 -8.38 25.01 -17.80
N ALA A 177 -9.64 25.07 -18.26
CA ALA A 177 -10.82 25.09 -17.40
C ALA A 177 -11.60 23.82 -17.68
N ILE A 178 -11.89 23.02 -16.64
CA ILE A 178 -12.58 21.75 -16.80
C ILE A 178 -14.08 22.00 -16.68
N THR A 179 -14.83 21.71 -17.74
CA THR A 179 -16.29 21.83 -17.74
C THR A 179 -16.94 20.53 -17.30
N GLY A 180 -18.04 20.60 -16.54
CA GLY A 180 -18.81 19.45 -16.11
C GLY A 180 -19.27 19.53 -14.65
N ARG A 181 -19.89 18.46 -14.17
CA ARG A 181 -20.31 18.34 -12.77
C ARG A 181 -19.16 17.84 -11.91
N HIS A 182 -18.56 18.74 -11.14
CA HIS A 182 -17.48 18.43 -10.22
C HIS A 182 -18.00 18.12 -8.82
N ASP A 183 -17.25 17.27 -8.11
CA ASP A 183 -17.47 16.99 -6.68
C ASP A 183 -16.65 18.01 -5.87
N PRO A 184 -17.31 18.92 -5.13
CA PRO A 184 -16.59 19.95 -4.39
C PRO A 184 -15.80 19.37 -3.20
N CYS A 185 -16.18 18.19 -2.68
CA CYS A 185 -15.49 17.54 -1.56
C CYS A 185 -15.75 16.04 -1.54
N ILE A 186 -14.75 15.25 -1.93
CA ILE A 186 -14.87 13.78 -1.93
C ILE A 186 -14.87 13.19 -0.52
N ALA A 187 -14.27 13.86 0.46
CA ALA A 187 -14.20 13.39 1.85
C ALA A 187 -15.61 13.17 2.44
N LEU A 188 -16.62 13.97 2.08
CA LEU A 188 -18.00 13.81 2.52
C LEU A 188 -18.62 12.44 2.16
N ARG A 189 -18.01 11.69 1.25
CA ARG A 189 -18.46 10.36 0.81
C ARG A 189 -17.42 9.26 1.02
N ALA A 190 -16.28 9.61 1.62
CA ALA A 190 -15.14 8.69 1.72
C ALA A 190 -15.19 7.78 2.96
N ALA A 191 -16.02 8.06 3.96
CA ALA A 191 -16.08 7.25 5.18
C ALA A 191 -16.27 5.74 4.91
N PRO A 192 -17.20 5.28 4.06
CA PRO A 192 -17.33 3.86 3.73
C PRO A 192 -16.10 3.27 3.03
N ILE A 193 -15.37 4.09 2.28
CA ILE A 193 -14.15 3.66 1.57
C ILE A 193 -13.02 3.45 2.58
N VAL A 194 -12.87 4.37 3.54
CA VAL A 194 -11.89 4.26 4.63
C VAL A 194 -12.18 3.04 5.49
N GLU A 195 -13.44 2.83 5.87
CA GLU A 195 -13.87 1.63 6.61
C GLU A 195 -13.51 0.35 5.86
N ALA A 196 -13.80 0.28 4.57
CA ALA A 196 -13.53 -0.89 3.76
C ALA A 196 -12.02 -1.19 3.65
N ALA A 197 -11.22 -0.17 3.39
CA ALA A 197 -9.76 -0.31 3.32
C ALA A 197 -9.17 -0.75 4.67
N ALA A 198 -9.62 -0.15 5.76
CA ALA A 198 -9.19 -0.52 7.10
C ALA A 198 -9.63 -1.94 7.47
N ALA A 199 -10.85 -2.35 7.13
CA ALA A 199 -11.33 -3.71 7.37
C ALA A 199 -10.44 -4.75 6.68
N LEU A 200 -10.09 -4.52 5.40
CA LEU A 200 -9.20 -5.42 4.65
C LEU A 200 -7.78 -5.45 5.24
N ALA A 201 -7.26 -4.30 5.70
CA ALA A 201 -5.98 -4.25 6.39
C ALA A 201 -6.01 -5.07 7.69
N LEU A 202 -7.04 -4.88 8.51
CA LEU A 202 -7.21 -5.60 9.77
C LEU A 202 -7.43 -7.11 9.56
N TRP A 203 -8.15 -7.49 8.51
CA TRP A 203 -8.27 -8.90 8.15
C TRP A 203 -6.89 -9.54 7.91
N ARG A 204 -5.98 -8.83 7.23
CA ARG A 204 -4.61 -9.30 7.02
C ARG A 204 -3.79 -9.36 8.31
N VAL A 205 -3.96 -8.38 9.20
CA VAL A 205 -3.28 -8.36 10.52
C VAL A 205 -3.77 -9.53 11.39
N LEU A 206 -5.06 -9.83 11.38
CA LEU A 206 -5.65 -10.95 12.11
C LEU A 206 -5.32 -12.31 11.49
N ASN A 207 -5.03 -12.33 10.18
CA ASN A 207 -4.67 -13.52 9.42
C ASN A 207 -3.30 -13.34 8.74
N PRO A 208 -2.21 -13.19 9.50
CA PRO A 208 -0.89 -12.78 8.97
C PRO A 208 -0.27 -13.77 7.98
N ARG A 209 -0.74 -14.99 8.00
CA ARG A 209 -0.36 -16.05 7.04
C ARG A 209 -1.50 -16.35 6.06
N GLY A 210 -2.30 -15.35 5.81
CA GLY A 210 -3.50 -15.28 4.97
C GLY A 210 -3.72 -16.44 4.04
N GLY A 211 -4.47 -17.40 4.48
CA GLY A 211 -4.89 -18.53 3.68
C GLY A 211 -4.07 -19.78 3.95
N GLY A 212 -4.77 -20.91 4.01
CA GLY A 212 -4.21 -22.24 4.06
C GLY A 212 -3.36 -22.56 2.83
N LEU A 213 -3.13 -23.84 2.57
CA LEU A 213 -2.31 -24.37 1.47
C LEU A 213 -2.54 -23.65 0.11
N ASP A 214 -3.76 -23.26 -0.19
CA ASP A 214 -4.10 -22.61 -1.47
C ASP A 214 -3.50 -21.20 -1.60
N THR A 215 -3.42 -20.42 -0.51
CA THR A 215 -2.74 -19.11 -0.56
C THR A 215 -1.23 -19.26 -0.71
N LEU A 216 -0.62 -20.24 -0.04
CA LEU A 216 0.80 -20.55 -0.23
C LEU A 216 1.07 -20.99 -1.67
N ARG A 217 0.17 -21.77 -2.29
CA ARG A 217 0.24 -22.13 -3.71
C ARG A 217 0.15 -20.90 -4.62
N LEU A 218 -0.81 -20.01 -4.38
CA LEU A 218 -0.91 -18.75 -5.16
C LEU A 218 0.34 -17.88 -5.04
N GLN A 219 0.94 -17.80 -3.85
CA GLN A 219 2.21 -17.09 -3.66
C GLN A 219 3.35 -17.77 -4.41
N LEU A 220 3.41 -19.10 -4.38
CA LEU A 220 4.39 -19.88 -5.15
C LEU A 220 4.19 -19.67 -6.66
N ASP A 221 2.95 -19.74 -7.14
CA ASP A 221 2.60 -19.47 -8.55
C ASP A 221 3.01 -18.07 -9.01
N ASP A 222 2.98 -17.07 -8.10
CA ASP A 222 3.46 -15.72 -8.41
C ASP A 222 4.98 -15.65 -8.53
N VAL A 223 5.69 -16.31 -7.62
CA VAL A 223 7.15 -16.45 -7.68
C VAL A 223 7.56 -17.19 -8.97
N ASP A 224 6.85 -18.26 -9.32
CA ASP A 224 7.13 -19.03 -10.52
C ASP A 224 6.92 -18.20 -11.80
N ARG A 225 5.87 -17.38 -11.86
CA ARG A 225 5.65 -16.44 -12.98
C ARG A 225 6.80 -15.45 -13.12
N GLN A 226 7.31 -14.92 -12.01
CA GLN A 226 8.46 -14.01 -12.01
C GLN A 226 9.73 -14.72 -12.45
N LEU A 227 9.96 -15.95 -11.98
CA LEU A 227 11.07 -16.80 -12.39
C LEU A 227 11.07 -17.07 -13.89
N VAL A 228 9.91 -17.42 -14.46
CA VAL A 228 9.76 -17.64 -15.91
C VAL A 228 10.07 -16.35 -16.68
N GLY A 229 9.55 -15.21 -16.23
CA GLY A 229 9.84 -13.91 -16.86
C GLY A 229 11.33 -13.56 -16.84
N LEU A 230 12.01 -13.78 -15.71
CA LEU A 230 13.44 -13.56 -15.58
C LEU A 230 14.26 -14.56 -16.42
N LEU A 231 13.82 -15.82 -16.53
CA LEU A 231 14.44 -16.82 -17.38
C LEU A 231 14.38 -16.42 -18.85
N VAL A 232 13.22 -16.00 -19.35
CA VAL A 232 13.05 -15.53 -20.73
C VAL A 232 14.00 -14.37 -21.02
N ARG A 233 14.03 -13.34 -20.16
CA ARG A 233 14.92 -12.20 -20.29
C ARG A 233 16.40 -12.61 -20.27
N ARG A 234 16.77 -13.56 -19.42
CA ARG A 234 18.12 -14.09 -19.35
C ARG A 234 18.52 -14.80 -20.64
N GLN A 235 17.59 -15.55 -21.27
CA GLN A 235 17.83 -16.22 -22.54
C GLN A 235 18.00 -15.24 -23.71
N GLU A 236 17.25 -14.14 -23.72
CA GLU A 236 17.43 -13.04 -24.69
C GLU A 236 18.84 -12.45 -24.59
N LEU A 237 19.28 -12.10 -23.37
CA LEU A 237 20.64 -11.61 -23.13
C LEU A 237 21.72 -12.63 -23.52
N SER A 238 21.45 -13.93 -23.32
CA SER A 238 22.39 -14.99 -23.74
C SER A 238 22.55 -15.06 -25.26
N ARG A 239 21.47 -14.87 -26.03
CA ARG A 239 21.50 -14.77 -27.49
C ARG A 239 22.29 -13.55 -27.95
N ASP A 240 22.08 -12.39 -27.33
CA ASP A 240 22.83 -11.16 -27.65
C ASP A 240 24.33 -11.33 -27.39
N ILE A 241 24.69 -11.99 -26.27
CA ILE A 241 26.10 -12.34 -25.97
C ILE A 241 26.67 -13.30 -27.02
N GLY A 242 25.89 -14.30 -27.46
CA GLY A 242 26.27 -15.22 -28.52
C GLY A 242 26.55 -14.50 -29.82
N ALA A 243 25.66 -13.62 -30.26
CA ALA A 243 25.82 -12.79 -31.45
C ALA A 243 27.07 -11.90 -31.35
N TYR A 244 27.31 -11.28 -30.19
CA TYR A 244 28.51 -10.47 -29.96
C TYR A 244 29.80 -11.30 -30.06
N LYS A 245 29.82 -12.49 -29.42
CA LYS A 245 30.98 -13.40 -29.47
C LYS A 245 31.27 -13.85 -30.88
N ALA A 246 30.26 -14.22 -31.66
CA ALA A 246 30.39 -14.63 -33.05
C ALA A 246 31.01 -13.49 -33.93
N ALA A 247 30.51 -12.27 -33.74
CA ALA A 247 31.01 -11.10 -34.47
C ALA A 247 32.48 -10.75 -34.16
N HIS A 248 32.98 -11.12 -32.96
CA HIS A 248 34.33 -10.80 -32.51
C HIS A 248 35.28 -12.02 -32.44
N GLY A 249 34.85 -13.18 -32.93
CA GLY A 249 35.66 -14.40 -32.91
C GLY A 249 35.97 -14.95 -31.51
N LEU A 250 35.13 -14.68 -30.53
CA LEU A 250 35.32 -15.11 -29.17
C LEU A 250 34.71 -16.52 -28.94
N PRO A 251 35.32 -17.36 -28.08
CA PRO A 251 34.79 -18.68 -27.80
C PRO A 251 33.42 -18.61 -27.06
N VAL A 252 32.49 -19.50 -27.41
CA VAL A 252 31.19 -19.60 -26.76
C VAL A 252 31.39 -19.96 -25.29
N ARG A 253 32.25 -20.91 -24.98
CA ARG A 253 32.51 -21.36 -23.59
C ARG A 253 33.68 -20.60 -22.97
N ASP A 254 33.47 -20.11 -21.76
CA ASP A 254 34.46 -19.47 -20.90
C ASP A 254 34.43 -20.14 -19.51
N PRO A 255 35.28 -21.17 -19.26
CA PRO A 255 35.25 -21.93 -18.01
C PRO A 255 35.56 -21.11 -16.77
N GLU A 256 36.42 -20.09 -16.88
CA GLU A 256 36.76 -19.22 -15.75
C GLU A 256 35.57 -18.36 -15.35
N ARG A 257 34.90 -17.80 -16.35
CA ARG A 257 33.68 -17.02 -16.14
C ARG A 257 32.53 -17.87 -15.59
N GLU A 258 32.35 -19.10 -16.08
CA GLU A 258 31.35 -20.04 -15.55
C GLU A 258 31.62 -20.34 -14.06
N ALA A 259 32.85 -20.62 -13.69
CA ALA A 259 33.21 -20.87 -12.28
C ALA A 259 33.03 -19.63 -11.39
N GLN A 260 33.34 -18.44 -11.91
CA GLN A 260 33.07 -17.19 -11.20
C GLN A 260 31.58 -16.97 -10.95
N VAL A 261 30.74 -17.22 -11.97
CA VAL A 261 29.29 -17.08 -11.87
C VAL A 261 28.74 -18.02 -10.81
N LEU A 262 29.11 -19.30 -10.79
CA LEU A 262 28.65 -20.27 -9.80
C LEU A 262 28.97 -19.78 -8.37
N ARG A 263 30.24 -19.43 -8.12
CA ARG A 263 30.64 -18.93 -6.79
C ARG A 263 29.84 -17.70 -6.38
N SER A 264 29.81 -16.68 -7.25
CA SER A 264 29.16 -15.40 -6.92
C SER A 264 27.64 -15.53 -6.73
N ARG A 265 26.99 -16.50 -7.34
CA ARG A 265 25.54 -16.73 -7.15
C ARG A 265 25.27 -17.58 -5.92
N GLY A 266 26.10 -18.58 -5.63
CA GLY A 266 26.04 -19.31 -4.36
C GLY A 266 26.22 -18.40 -3.14
N ASP A 267 27.09 -17.38 -3.24
CA ASP A 267 27.32 -16.39 -2.19
C ASP A 267 26.09 -15.50 -1.89
N LEU A 268 25.17 -15.32 -2.85
CA LEU A 268 23.94 -14.56 -2.64
C LEU A 268 22.91 -15.28 -1.74
N ALA A 269 23.00 -16.60 -1.62
CA ALA A 269 22.12 -17.40 -0.80
C ALA A 269 22.91 -18.51 -0.10
N PRO A 270 23.70 -18.21 0.93
CA PRO A 270 24.61 -19.16 1.57
C PRO A 270 23.93 -20.42 2.09
N GLU A 271 22.70 -20.28 2.62
CA GLU A 271 21.89 -21.39 3.16
C GLU A 271 21.36 -22.36 2.07
N HIS A 272 21.29 -21.88 0.82
CA HIS A 272 20.80 -22.62 -0.36
C HIS A 272 21.85 -22.72 -1.45
N ARG A 273 23.14 -22.61 -1.10
CA ARG A 273 24.26 -22.57 -2.06
C ARG A 273 24.20 -23.73 -3.05
N ALA A 274 24.05 -24.94 -2.58
CA ALA A 274 24.07 -26.13 -3.41
C ALA A 274 22.92 -26.18 -4.43
N GLU A 275 21.74 -25.75 -4.03
CA GLU A 275 20.57 -25.65 -4.91
C GLU A 275 20.75 -24.55 -5.96
N VAL A 276 21.28 -23.41 -5.56
CA VAL A 276 21.59 -22.28 -6.46
C VAL A 276 22.65 -22.67 -7.48
N GLU A 277 23.73 -23.31 -7.06
CA GLU A 277 24.79 -23.76 -7.97
C GLU A 277 24.26 -24.75 -9.01
N ARG A 278 23.49 -25.77 -8.61
CA ARG A 278 22.83 -26.71 -9.55
C ARG A 278 21.89 -26.01 -10.53
N LEU A 279 21.08 -25.05 -10.06
CA LEU A 279 20.22 -24.27 -10.93
C LEU A 279 21.04 -23.50 -11.96
N TYR A 280 22.13 -22.85 -11.55
CA TYR A 280 22.97 -22.06 -12.44
C TYR A 280 23.78 -22.92 -13.42
N GLU A 281 24.17 -24.14 -13.05
CA GLU A 281 24.75 -25.10 -14.01
C GLU A 281 23.78 -25.42 -15.15
N THR A 282 22.50 -25.67 -14.82
CA THR A 282 21.44 -25.88 -15.81
C THR A 282 21.20 -24.64 -16.68
N LEU A 283 21.11 -23.46 -16.06
CA LEU A 283 20.93 -22.20 -16.77
C LEU A 283 22.11 -21.87 -17.72
N MET A 284 23.32 -22.22 -17.36
CA MET A 284 24.49 -22.05 -18.23
C MET A 284 24.50 -23.04 -19.37
N ALA A 285 24.06 -24.30 -19.14
CA ALA A 285 23.89 -25.27 -20.20
C ALA A 285 22.89 -24.79 -21.26
N LEU A 286 21.70 -24.35 -20.83
CA LEU A 286 20.69 -23.75 -21.72
C LEU A 286 21.19 -22.51 -22.45
N SER A 287 22.04 -21.69 -21.80
CA SER A 287 22.63 -20.51 -22.45
C SER A 287 23.62 -20.87 -23.56
N ARG A 288 24.40 -21.94 -23.39
CA ARG A 288 25.32 -22.44 -24.45
C ARG A 288 24.54 -22.93 -25.67
N GLU A 289 23.43 -23.62 -25.48
CA GLU A 289 22.55 -24.06 -26.57
C GLU A 289 21.98 -22.87 -27.38
N GLN A 290 21.73 -21.75 -26.72
CA GLN A 290 21.24 -20.54 -27.38
C GLN A 290 22.33 -19.76 -28.10
N GLN A 291 23.62 -19.98 -27.79
CA GLN A 291 24.78 -19.30 -28.39
C GLN A 291 25.44 -20.10 -29.51
N SER A 292 25.05 -21.38 -29.69
CA SER A 292 25.49 -22.24 -30.79
C SER A 292 24.63 -22.03 -32.02
#